data_b5ed871a1afe2a098b2b355334d43d8d
#
_entry.id   b5ed871a1afe2a098b2b355334d43d8d
#
_cell.length_a   1.000
_cell.length_b   1.000
_cell.length_c   1.000
_cell.angle_alpha   90.00
_cell.angle_beta   90.00
_cell.angle_gamma   90.00
#
_symmetry.space_group_name_H-M   'P 1'
#
loop_
_entity.id
_entity.type
_entity.pdbx_description
1 polymer ?
#
loop_
_entity_poly.entity_id
_entity_poly.type
_entity_poly.pdbx_seq_one_letter_code
_entity_poly.pdbx_strand_id
1 'polypeptide(L)'
;MAALPVGGAGLSAMSKAAASHPLCSTDDISEQLEELQLTLGEGPCVDAFVRGSAVLTPDLLTIELQDHWAVFADAALEAGARAVFSLPLQKGAISPGVLDLYANIPTVLNTEELADALAFADLATLLLLDARIDETGAPTGGPVPDRGIEDLGAYRAEIDQASGMLTAQLGVGIEEAFVRLRAHAYARGRRLADVAADVVARRLRFSPDAEPGQDEEET
;
A
#
# COMPACT_ATOMS: atom_id res chain seq x y z
N MET A 1 5.26 25.52 13.37
CA MET A 1 4.54 24.27 13.10
C MET A 1 4.78 23.36 14.28
N ALA A 2 3.72 22.95 14.96
CA ALA A 2 3.83 21.88 15.95
C ALA A 2 4.15 20.59 15.22
N ALA A 3 4.94 19.69 15.80
CA ALA A 3 5.14 18.35 15.26
C ALA A 3 3.83 17.59 15.43
N LEU A 4 3.39 16.85 14.41
CA LEU A 4 2.24 15.96 14.52
C LEU A 4 2.52 14.86 15.56
N PRO A 5 1.52 14.45 16.35
CA PRO A 5 1.68 13.38 17.36
C PRO A 5 1.64 11.98 16.69
N VAL A 6 2.51 11.78 15.69
CA VAL A 6 2.59 10.54 14.91
C VAL A 6 3.97 9.92 15.02
N GLY A 7 4.05 8.60 14.90
CA GLY A 7 5.28 7.83 14.93
C GLY A 7 6.00 7.85 13.59
N GLY A 8 5.23 7.80 12.50
CA GLY A 8 5.77 7.84 11.15
C GLY A 8 4.68 8.00 10.10
N ALA A 9 5.09 7.92 8.83
CA ALA A 9 4.25 8.13 7.67
C ALA A 9 4.62 7.19 6.52
N GLY A 10 3.62 6.78 5.75
CA GLY A 10 3.73 6.07 4.49
C GLY A 10 3.01 6.82 3.38
N LEU A 11 3.45 6.64 2.16
CA LEU A 11 2.83 7.20 0.98
C LEU A 11 2.64 6.10 -0.07
N SER A 12 1.41 5.90 -0.51
CA SER A 12 1.07 4.93 -1.53
C SER A 12 0.44 5.58 -2.76
N ALA A 13 0.90 5.19 -3.94
CA ALA A 13 0.18 5.48 -5.18
C ALA A 13 -0.96 4.47 -5.34
N MET A 14 -2.13 4.97 -5.76
CA MET A 14 -3.31 4.14 -5.97
C MET A 14 -4.01 4.49 -7.27
N SER A 15 -4.64 3.51 -7.89
CA SER A 15 -5.50 3.73 -9.05
C SER A 15 -6.73 2.82 -8.99
N LYS A 16 -7.79 3.17 -9.72
CA LYS A 16 -9.00 2.32 -9.79
C LYS A 16 -8.76 0.99 -10.51
N ALA A 17 -7.72 0.92 -11.33
CA ALA A 17 -7.38 -0.25 -12.14
C ALA A 17 -6.22 -1.07 -11.59
N ALA A 18 -5.48 -0.54 -10.62
CA ALA A 18 -4.33 -1.21 -10.03
C ALA A 18 -4.33 -1.04 -8.52
N ALA A 19 -3.78 -2.01 -7.85
CA ALA A 19 -3.62 -2.00 -6.40
C ALA A 19 -2.80 -0.81 -5.91
N SER A 20 -2.87 -0.58 -4.60
CA SER A 20 -1.95 0.28 -3.89
C SER A 20 -0.50 -0.11 -4.18
N HIS A 21 0.37 0.89 -4.37
CA HIS A 21 1.80 0.68 -4.46
C HIS A 21 2.49 1.62 -3.47
N PRO A 22 3.17 1.09 -2.45
CA PRO A 22 3.98 1.91 -1.55
C PRO A 22 4.98 2.74 -2.35
N LEU A 23 5.07 4.04 -2.08
CA LEU A 23 6.03 4.95 -2.71
C LEU A 23 7.19 5.29 -1.79
N CYS A 24 6.91 5.55 -0.54
CA CYS A 24 7.92 5.77 0.49
C CYS A 24 7.32 5.56 1.88
N SER A 25 8.19 5.28 2.83
CA SER A 25 7.88 5.16 4.24
C SER A 25 8.99 5.82 5.07
N THR A 26 8.66 6.29 6.26
CA THR A 26 9.63 6.96 7.16
C THR A 26 10.39 5.97 8.03
N ASP A 27 9.84 4.77 8.22
CA ASP A 27 10.35 3.74 9.14
C ASP A 27 9.75 2.37 8.82
N ASP A 28 10.26 1.33 9.51
CA ASP A 28 9.87 -0.07 9.29
C ASP A 28 8.38 -0.32 9.60
N ILE A 29 7.78 0.38 10.56
CA ILE A 29 6.35 0.20 10.89
C ILE A 29 5.49 0.75 9.76
N SER A 30 5.78 1.97 9.28
CA SER A 30 5.05 2.55 8.15
C SER A 30 5.21 1.70 6.88
N GLU A 31 6.41 1.16 6.60
CA GLU A 31 6.62 0.22 5.48
C GLU A 31 5.74 -1.03 5.63
N GLN A 32 5.69 -1.59 6.83
CA GLN A 32 4.88 -2.78 7.10
C GLN A 32 3.37 -2.49 6.96
N LEU A 33 2.90 -1.32 7.39
CA LEU A 33 1.50 -0.94 7.22
C LEU A 33 1.10 -0.81 5.75
N GLU A 34 1.94 -0.18 4.92
CA GLU A 34 1.71 -0.06 3.48
C GLU A 34 1.65 -1.45 2.82
N GLU A 35 2.59 -2.33 3.16
CA GLU A 35 2.64 -3.72 2.65
C GLU A 35 1.41 -4.53 3.09
N LEU A 36 0.96 -4.39 4.33
CA LEU A 36 -0.25 -5.05 4.82
C LEU A 36 -1.48 -4.61 4.04
N GLN A 37 -1.70 -3.31 3.85
CA GLN A 37 -2.86 -2.79 3.11
C GLN A 37 -2.82 -3.21 1.64
N LEU A 38 -1.63 -3.25 1.02
CA LEU A 38 -1.44 -3.79 -0.32
C LEU A 38 -1.79 -5.28 -0.39
N THR A 39 -1.22 -6.08 0.53
CA THR A 39 -1.38 -7.53 0.51
C THR A 39 -2.79 -7.96 0.88
N LEU A 40 -3.40 -7.34 1.87
CA LEU A 40 -4.76 -7.68 2.31
C LEU A 40 -5.84 -7.07 1.41
N GLY A 41 -5.59 -5.87 0.85
CA GLY A 41 -6.57 -5.09 0.09
C GLY A 41 -7.69 -4.55 0.95
N GLU A 42 -7.44 -4.46 2.24
CA GLU A 42 -8.28 -3.81 3.22
C GLU A 42 -7.44 -2.88 4.08
N GLY A 43 -8.09 -1.99 4.77
CA GLY A 43 -7.46 -1.05 5.70
C GLY A 43 -7.86 0.40 5.43
N PRO A 44 -7.42 1.32 6.32
CA PRO A 44 -7.78 2.74 6.25
C PRO A 44 -7.39 3.42 4.92
N CYS A 45 -6.23 3.06 4.34
CA CYS A 45 -5.74 3.57 3.06
C CYS A 45 -6.70 3.21 1.92
N VAL A 46 -7.11 1.95 1.83
CA VAL A 46 -8.04 1.47 0.80
C VAL A 46 -9.38 2.20 0.92
N ASP A 47 -9.91 2.31 2.13
CA ASP A 47 -11.15 3.01 2.39
C ASP A 47 -11.06 4.51 2.08
N ALA A 48 -9.97 5.18 2.47
CA ALA A 48 -9.75 6.59 2.18
C ALA A 48 -9.72 6.86 0.67
N PHE A 49 -9.05 6.01 -0.08
CA PHE A 49 -8.99 6.12 -1.54
C PHE A 49 -10.37 5.92 -2.19
N VAL A 50 -11.08 4.88 -1.80
CA VAL A 50 -12.41 4.54 -2.36
C VAL A 50 -13.44 5.61 -2.02
N ARG A 51 -13.45 6.11 -0.78
CA ARG A 51 -14.39 7.14 -0.31
C ARG A 51 -14.02 8.54 -0.80
N GLY A 52 -12.75 8.77 -1.13
CA GLY A 52 -12.23 10.10 -1.45
C GLY A 52 -12.30 11.06 -0.26
N SER A 53 -12.17 10.56 0.96
CA SER A 53 -12.22 11.34 2.20
C SER A 53 -11.29 10.72 3.24
N ALA A 54 -10.77 11.55 4.15
CA ALA A 54 -9.90 11.08 5.22
C ALA A 54 -10.59 10.01 6.07
N VAL A 55 -9.84 8.95 6.41
CA VAL A 55 -10.23 7.92 7.36
C VAL A 55 -9.36 8.08 8.59
N LEU A 56 -9.98 8.44 9.71
CA LEU A 56 -9.29 8.72 10.95
C LEU A 56 -9.61 7.62 11.95
N THR A 57 -8.61 6.81 12.28
CA THR A 57 -8.70 5.66 13.17
C THR A 57 -7.89 5.95 14.43
N PRO A 58 -8.51 6.52 15.47
CA PRO A 58 -7.79 6.94 16.68
C PRO A 58 -7.34 5.77 17.55
N ASP A 59 -7.96 4.61 17.44
CA ASP A 59 -7.59 3.39 18.15
C ASP A 59 -8.07 2.15 17.39
N LEU A 60 -7.13 1.35 16.89
CA LEU A 60 -7.38 0.11 16.15
C LEU A 60 -8.01 -1.00 17.01
N LEU A 61 -7.98 -0.90 18.36
CA LEU A 61 -8.69 -1.85 19.25
C LEU A 61 -10.18 -1.57 19.40
N THR A 62 -10.72 -0.57 18.69
CA THR A 62 -12.17 -0.32 18.67
C THR A 62 -12.89 -1.48 17.99
N ILE A 63 -13.91 -2.04 18.63
CA ILE A 63 -14.63 -3.25 18.18
C ILE A 63 -15.15 -3.08 16.73
N GLU A 64 -15.73 -1.91 16.42
CA GLU A 64 -16.27 -1.61 15.09
C GLU A 64 -15.19 -1.67 14.00
N LEU A 65 -13.95 -1.33 14.33
CA LEU A 65 -12.84 -1.33 13.39
C LEU A 65 -12.23 -2.72 13.24
N GLN A 66 -12.19 -3.50 14.30
CA GLN A 66 -11.78 -4.90 14.25
C GLN A 66 -12.75 -5.75 13.42
N ASP A 67 -14.04 -5.46 13.45
CA ASP A 67 -15.03 -6.11 12.60
C ASP A 67 -14.93 -5.65 11.14
N HIS A 68 -14.49 -4.40 10.90
CA HIS A 68 -14.42 -3.82 9.56
C HIS A 68 -13.15 -4.21 8.81
N TRP A 69 -11.98 -4.24 9.49
CA TRP A 69 -10.68 -4.63 8.96
C TRP A 69 -10.06 -5.72 9.83
N ALA A 70 -10.73 -6.86 9.89
CA ALA A 70 -10.41 -7.89 10.89
C ALA A 70 -8.96 -8.37 10.81
N VAL A 71 -8.43 -8.54 9.60
CA VAL A 71 -7.06 -9.03 9.40
C VAL A 71 -6.04 -7.90 9.50
N PHE A 72 -6.34 -6.74 8.91
CA PHE A 72 -5.45 -5.58 8.95
C PHE A 72 -5.28 -5.05 10.37
N ALA A 73 -6.37 -4.92 11.15
CA ALA A 73 -6.31 -4.34 12.48
C ALA A 73 -5.37 -5.13 13.41
N ASP A 74 -5.50 -6.45 13.43
CA ASP A 74 -4.64 -7.32 14.23
C ASP A 74 -3.17 -7.25 13.79
N ALA A 75 -2.90 -7.34 12.50
CA ALA A 75 -1.55 -7.28 11.97
C ALA A 75 -0.89 -5.90 12.17
N ALA A 76 -1.65 -4.80 12.07
CA ALA A 76 -1.15 -3.46 12.34
C ALA A 76 -0.81 -3.25 13.82
N LEU A 77 -1.62 -3.82 14.72
CA LEU A 77 -1.32 -3.83 16.16
C LEU A 77 -0.06 -4.62 16.49
N GLU A 78 0.14 -5.78 15.85
CA GLU A 78 1.36 -6.57 15.98
C GLU A 78 2.60 -5.83 15.45
N ALA A 79 2.46 -5.05 14.37
CA ALA A 79 3.50 -4.17 13.84
C ALA A 79 3.83 -2.99 14.76
N GLY A 80 2.98 -2.70 15.75
CA GLY A 80 3.18 -1.63 16.73
C GLY A 80 2.41 -0.34 16.44
N ALA A 81 1.53 -0.33 15.44
CA ALA A 81 0.64 0.79 15.18
C ALA A 81 -0.62 0.66 16.03
N ARG A 82 -1.05 1.77 16.66
CA ARG A 82 -2.25 1.82 17.47
C ARG A 82 -3.32 2.74 16.90
N ALA A 83 -2.92 3.79 16.24
CA ALA A 83 -3.78 4.70 15.49
C ALA A 83 -3.25 4.84 14.06
N VAL A 84 -4.16 4.98 13.09
CA VAL A 84 -3.83 5.20 11.67
C VAL A 84 -4.73 6.27 11.10
N PHE A 85 -4.17 7.22 10.37
CA PHE A 85 -4.87 8.33 9.73
C PHE A 85 -4.51 8.32 8.25
N SER A 86 -5.47 7.94 7.40
CA SER A 86 -5.32 7.85 5.96
C SER A 86 -5.94 9.04 5.27
N LEU A 87 -5.12 9.81 4.58
CA LEU A 87 -5.47 11.08 3.96
C LEU A 87 -5.36 10.93 2.43
N PRO A 88 -6.49 10.93 1.69
CA PRO A 88 -6.44 10.77 0.25
C PRO A 88 -5.77 11.99 -0.41
N LEU A 89 -4.87 11.73 -1.33
CA LEU A 89 -4.24 12.74 -2.16
C LEU A 89 -5.20 13.11 -3.27
N GLN A 90 -5.63 14.37 -3.34
CA GLN A 90 -6.65 14.79 -4.30
C GLN A 90 -6.35 16.14 -4.93
N LYS A 91 -6.55 16.23 -6.25
CA LYS A 91 -6.53 17.48 -7.01
C LYS A 91 -7.67 17.47 -8.04
N GLY A 92 -8.79 18.07 -7.68
CA GLY A 92 -10.01 18.00 -8.48
C GLY A 92 -10.50 16.55 -8.61
N ALA A 93 -10.57 16.03 -9.83
CA ALA A 93 -10.96 14.64 -10.11
C ALA A 93 -9.78 13.64 -10.08
N ILE A 94 -8.57 14.11 -9.89
CA ILE A 94 -7.37 13.27 -9.85
C ILE A 94 -7.12 12.84 -8.40
N SER A 95 -6.98 11.53 -8.18
CA SER A 95 -6.62 10.94 -6.89
C SER A 95 -5.42 10.02 -7.12
N PRO A 96 -4.16 10.52 -6.93
CA PRO A 96 -2.97 9.74 -7.23
C PRO A 96 -2.60 8.74 -6.14
N GLY A 97 -3.17 8.85 -4.93
CA GLY A 97 -2.80 7.96 -3.83
C GLY A 97 -3.33 8.39 -2.48
N VAL A 98 -2.68 7.90 -1.43
CA VAL A 98 -3.00 8.17 -0.03
C VAL A 98 -1.72 8.44 0.75
N LEU A 99 -1.78 9.36 1.70
CA LEU A 99 -0.79 9.57 2.76
C LEU A 99 -1.32 8.92 4.03
N ASP A 100 -0.60 7.94 4.55
CA ASP A 100 -0.88 7.30 5.82
C ASP A 100 0.03 7.84 6.91
N LEU A 101 -0.55 8.15 8.06
CA LEU A 101 0.15 8.52 9.29
C LEU A 101 -0.22 7.52 10.37
N TYR A 102 0.74 7.08 11.18
CA TYR A 102 0.43 6.18 12.30
C TYR A 102 0.95 6.72 13.64
N ALA A 103 0.36 6.25 14.73
CA ALA A 103 0.87 6.45 16.08
C ALA A 103 0.89 5.12 16.85
N ASN A 104 1.89 4.98 17.76
CA ASN A 104 2.05 3.77 18.58
C ASN A 104 1.12 3.70 19.79
N ILE A 105 0.39 4.77 20.05
CA ILE A 105 -0.60 4.89 21.13
C ILE A 105 -1.93 5.38 20.58
N PRO A 106 -3.06 5.15 21.27
CA PRO A 106 -4.34 5.75 20.86
C PRO A 106 -4.17 7.26 20.75
N THR A 107 -4.52 7.81 19.61
CA THR A 107 -4.26 9.21 19.27
C THR A 107 -5.45 9.80 18.54
N VAL A 108 -5.83 11.00 18.92
CA VAL A 108 -6.85 11.80 18.23
C VAL A 108 -6.17 13.07 17.73
N LEU A 109 -6.21 13.33 16.43
CA LEU A 109 -5.72 14.59 15.88
C LEU A 109 -6.70 15.71 16.22
N ASN A 110 -6.22 16.77 16.84
CA ASN A 110 -7.02 17.98 17.03
C ASN A 110 -7.17 18.74 15.70
N THR A 111 -7.96 19.84 15.72
CA THR A 111 -8.28 20.58 14.48
C THR A 111 -7.02 21.16 13.80
N GLU A 112 -6.03 21.65 14.57
CA GLU A 112 -4.78 22.20 14.01
C GLU A 112 -3.89 21.10 13.45
N GLU A 113 -3.76 19.98 14.16
CA GLU A 113 -3.00 18.80 13.72
C GLU A 113 -3.60 18.17 12.47
N LEU A 114 -4.93 18.08 12.41
CA LEU A 114 -5.61 17.59 11.20
C LEU A 114 -5.41 18.54 10.01
N ALA A 115 -5.46 19.86 10.25
CA ALA A 115 -5.18 20.83 9.19
C ALA A 115 -3.74 20.74 8.68
N ASP A 116 -2.76 20.56 9.57
CA ASP A 116 -1.36 20.33 9.20
C ASP A 116 -1.20 19.01 8.42
N ALA A 117 -1.85 17.93 8.85
CA ALA A 117 -1.82 16.65 8.14
C ALA A 117 -2.41 16.74 6.73
N LEU A 118 -3.54 17.46 6.56
CA LEU A 118 -4.13 17.72 5.25
C LEU A 118 -3.22 18.58 4.37
N ALA A 119 -2.52 19.58 4.94
CA ALA A 119 -1.54 20.37 4.20
C ALA A 119 -0.34 19.53 3.71
N PHE A 120 0.10 18.53 4.48
CA PHE A 120 1.10 17.56 4.02
C PHE A 120 0.56 16.69 2.88
N ALA A 121 -0.69 16.22 2.95
CA ALA A 121 -1.33 15.48 1.86
C ALA A 121 -1.45 16.31 0.57
N ASP A 122 -1.81 17.60 0.68
CA ASP A 122 -1.85 18.53 -0.45
C ASP A 122 -0.46 18.71 -1.07
N LEU A 123 0.59 18.89 -0.24
CA LEU A 123 1.95 19.01 -0.72
C LEU A 123 2.43 17.72 -1.42
N ALA A 124 2.17 16.56 -0.81
CA ALA A 124 2.50 15.26 -1.42
C ALA A 124 1.77 15.09 -2.76
N THR A 125 0.51 15.52 -2.85
CA THR A 125 -0.25 15.51 -4.11
C THR A 125 0.45 16.35 -5.19
N LEU A 126 0.88 17.55 -4.85
CA LEU A 126 1.59 18.43 -5.80
C LEU A 126 2.91 17.82 -6.26
N LEU A 127 3.69 17.25 -5.32
CA LEU A 127 4.96 16.61 -5.64
C LEU A 127 4.77 15.39 -6.55
N LEU A 128 3.77 14.55 -6.30
CA LEU A 128 3.47 13.39 -7.16
C LEU A 128 2.99 13.80 -8.55
N LEU A 129 2.22 14.88 -8.68
CA LEU A 129 1.75 15.36 -9.97
C LEU A 129 2.83 16.10 -10.75
N ASP A 130 3.79 16.73 -10.07
CA ASP A 130 4.93 17.41 -10.69
C ASP A 130 6.07 16.44 -11.03
N ALA A 131 6.19 15.35 -10.30
CA ALA A 131 7.07 14.25 -10.62
C ALA A 131 6.59 13.62 -11.93
N ARG A 132 7.10 14.12 -13.07
CA ARG A 132 6.89 13.52 -14.37
C ARG A 132 7.60 12.18 -14.38
N ILE A 133 6.82 11.13 -14.25
CA ILE A 133 7.28 9.77 -14.49
C ILE A 133 7.26 9.63 -16.03
N ASP A 134 8.40 9.38 -16.66
CA ASP A 134 8.45 9.07 -18.09
C ASP A 134 7.79 7.70 -18.37
N GLU A 135 7.63 7.35 -19.65
CA GLU A 135 7.02 6.08 -20.07
C GLU A 135 7.83 4.85 -19.61
N THR A 136 9.05 5.04 -19.07
CA THR A 136 9.91 3.99 -18.50
C THR A 136 9.84 3.90 -16.98
N GLY A 137 9.07 4.82 -16.35
CA GLY A 137 8.91 4.86 -14.88
C GLY A 137 10.02 5.64 -14.16
N ALA A 138 10.90 6.33 -14.88
CA ALA A 138 11.95 7.15 -14.28
C ALA A 138 11.46 8.58 -14.00
N PRO A 139 11.79 9.19 -12.85
CA PRO A 139 11.41 10.56 -12.54
C PRO A 139 12.19 11.55 -13.40
N THR A 140 11.47 12.40 -14.14
CA THR A 140 12.06 13.47 -14.98
C THR A 140 11.95 14.83 -14.29
N GLY A 141 12.83 15.14 -13.35
CA GLY A 141 13.03 16.51 -12.88
C GLY A 141 12.86 16.77 -11.40
N GLY A 142 13.91 17.31 -10.82
CA GLY A 142 14.00 17.83 -9.45
C GLY A 142 14.72 16.87 -8.48
N PRO A 143 15.35 17.41 -7.41
CA PRO A 143 16.06 16.60 -6.44
C PRO A 143 15.05 15.85 -5.57
N VAL A 144 14.62 14.67 -6.00
CA VAL A 144 14.02 13.68 -5.12
C VAL A 144 15.18 12.87 -4.53
N PRO A 145 15.17 12.55 -3.23
CA PRO A 145 16.26 11.79 -2.63
C PRO A 145 16.48 10.46 -3.37
N ASP A 146 17.71 10.23 -3.79
CA ASP A 146 18.20 9.22 -4.74
C ASP A 146 18.10 7.75 -4.26
N ARG A 147 17.29 7.44 -3.24
CA ARG A 147 17.22 6.13 -2.61
C ARG A 147 15.80 5.60 -2.39
N GLY A 148 14.95 5.61 -3.33
CA GLY A 148 13.62 5.02 -3.14
C GLY A 148 12.80 4.88 -4.40
N ILE A 149 13.00 5.77 -5.37
CA ILE A 149 12.13 5.82 -6.55
C ILE A 149 12.53 4.80 -7.62
N GLU A 150 13.83 4.50 -7.77
CA GLU A 150 14.29 3.42 -8.67
C GLU A 150 13.85 2.04 -8.18
N ASP A 151 13.94 1.78 -6.87
CA ASP A 151 13.44 0.54 -6.25
C ASP A 151 11.91 0.41 -6.36
N LEU A 152 11.17 1.51 -6.29
CA LEU A 152 9.72 1.53 -6.35
C LEU A 152 9.18 1.24 -7.76
N GLY A 153 9.86 1.76 -8.79
CA GLY A 153 9.54 1.42 -10.18
C GLY A 153 9.76 -0.07 -10.47
N ALA A 154 10.84 -0.64 -9.97
CA ALA A 154 11.15 -2.05 -10.09
C ALA A 154 10.14 -2.92 -9.31
N TYR A 155 9.82 -2.54 -8.08
CA TYR A 155 8.82 -3.20 -7.24
C TYR A 155 7.45 -3.30 -7.93
N ARG A 156 6.97 -2.19 -8.47
CA ARG A 156 5.71 -2.14 -9.21
C ARG A 156 5.76 -2.99 -10.47
N ALA A 157 6.82 -2.86 -11.24
CA ALA A 157 7.00 -3.60 -12.49
C ALA A 157 6.99 -5.12 -12.26
N GLU A 158 7.61 -5.60 -11.18
CA GLU A 158 7.60 -7.02 -10.82
C GLU A 158 6.21 -7.53 -10.47
N ILE A 159 5.43 -6.78 -9.68
CA ILE A 159 4.05 -7.16 -9.32
C ILE A 159 3.15 -7.16 -10.55
N ASP A 160 3.24 -6.13 -11.41
CA ASP A 160 2.45 -6.03 -12.64
C ASP A 160 2.82 -7.16 -13.61
N GLN A 161 4.13 -7.47 -13.74
CA GLN A 161 4.62 -8.56 -14.57
C GLN A 161 4.18 -9.93 -14.03
N ALA A 162 4.30 -10.17 -12.73
CA ALA A 162 3.85 -11.40 -12.09
C ALA A 162 2.35 -11.61 -12.30
N SER A 163 1.56 -10.55 -12.06
CA SER A 163 0.11 -10.59 -12.29
C SER A 163 -0.23 -10.92 -13.74
N GLY A 164 0.48 -10.31 -14.71
CA GLY A 164 0.35 -10.64 -16.14
C GLY A 164 0.74 -12.08 -16.45
N MET A 165 1.77 -12.63 -15.83
CA MET A 165 2.16 -14.04 -16.00
C MET A 165 1.10 -14.99 -15.41
N LEU A 166 0.51 -14.64 -14.27
CA LEU A 166 -0.56 -15.43 -13.67
C LEU A 166 -1.82 -15.45 -14.52
N THR A 167 -2.18 -14.38 -15.22
CA THR A 167 -3.31 -14.40 -16.15
C THR A 167 -3.14 -15.49 -17.21
N ALA A 168 -1.93 -15.65 -17.73
CA ALA A 168 -1.62 -16.68 -18.73
C ALA A 168 -1.55 -18.10 -18.12
N GLN A 169 -1.08 -18.25 -16.87
CA GLN A 169 -1.00 -19.55 -16.20
C GLN A 169 -2.37 -20.07 -15.80
N LEU A 170 -3.23 -19.20 -15.30
CA LEU A 170 -4.51 -19.55 -14.69
C LEU A 170 -5.70 -19.41 -15.65
N GLY A 171 -5.53 -18.68 -16.76
CA GLY A 171 -6.62 -18.37 -17.68
C GLY A 171 -7.67 -17.40 -17.10
N VAL A 172 -7.25 -16.55 -16.15
CA VAL A 172 -8.13 -15.59 -15.43
C VAL A 172 -7.83 -14.15 -15.82
N GLY A 173 -8.70 -13.23 -15.41
CA GLY A 173 -8.45 -11.78 -15.57
C GLY A 173 -7.36 -11.28 -14.65
N ILE A 174 -6.81 -10.07 -14.97
CA ILE A 174 -5.69 -9.47 -14.21
C ILE A 174 -6.05 -9.22 -12.74
N GLU A 175 -7.28 -8.81 -12.46
CA GLU A 175 -7.74 -8.56 -11.09
C GLU A 175 -7.77 -9.86 -10.26
N GLU A 176 -8.27 -10.96 -10.84
CA GLU A 176 -8.28 -12.26 -10.16
C GLU A 176 -6.87 -12.81 -10.00
N ALA A 177 -5.99 -12.66 -10.99
CA ALA A 177 -4.58 -13.05 -10.92
C ALA A 177 -3.90 -12.33 -9.76
N PHE A 178 -4.13 -11.03 -9.63
CA PHE A 178 -3.58 -10.24 -8.54
C PHE A 178 -4.13 -10.65 -7.15
N VAL A 179 -5.44 -10.93 -7.05
CA VAL A 179 -6.02 -11.45 -5.80
C VAL A 179 -5.37 -12.78 -5.40
N ARG A 180 -5.12 -13.69 -6.34
CA ARG A 180 -4.45 -14.97 -6.05
C ARG A 180 -2.99 -14.77 -5.63
N LEU A 181 -2.26 -13.84 -6.26
CA LEU A 181 -0.88 -13.50 -5.88
C LEU A 181 -0.83 -13.01 -4.42
N ARG A 182 -1.75 -12.10 -4.05
CA ARG A 182 -1.90 -11.58 -2.69
C ARG A 182 -2.26 -12.67 -1.68
N ALA A 183 -3.23 -13.51 -2.01
CA ALA A 183 -3.66 -14.62 -1.14
C ALA A 183 -2.50 -15.59 -0.87
N HIS A 184 -1.68 -15.89 -1.88
CA HIS A 184 -0.49 -16.71 -1.71
C HIS A 184 0.54 -16.05 -0.80
N ALA A 185 0.85 -14.75 -1.03
CA ALA A 185 1.79 -14.00 -0.20
C ALA A 185 1.37 -14.01 1.27
N TYR A 186 0.08 -13.70 1.52
CA TYR A 186 -0.49 -13.71 2.86
C TYR A 186 -0.43 -15.10 3.52
N ALA A 187 -0.89 -16.15 2.82
CA ALA A 187 -0.90 -17.52 3.35
C ALA A 187 0.50 -18.04 3.73
N ARG A 188 1.55 -17.52 3.06
CA ARG A 188 2.94 -17.89 3.32
C ARG A 188 3.68 -16.92 4.23
N GLY A 189 3.03 -15.85 4.70
CA GLY A 189 3.66 -14.78 5.49
C GLY A 189 4.85 -14.13 4.76
N ARG A 190 4.77 -14.03 3.42
CA ARG A 190 5.83 -13.46 2.56
C ARG A 190 5.41 -12.10 2.03
N ARG A 191 6.40 -11.24 1.77
CA ARG A 191 6.14 -9.96 1.09
C ARG A 191 5.63 -10.23 -0.34
N LEU A 192 4.66 -9.41 -0.77
CA LEU A 192 4.08 -9.56 -2.11
C LEU A 192 5.14 -9.43 -3.22
N ALA A 193 6.10 -8.53 -3.04
CA ALA A 193 7.23 -8.37 -3.96
C ALA A 193 8.07 -9.65 -4.12
N ASP A 194 8.39 -10.32 -2.99
CA ASP A 194 9.21 -11.54 -3.01
C ASP A 194 8.50 -12.67 -3.75
N VAL A 195 7.18 -12.76 -3.55
CA VAL A 195 6.35 -13.73 -4.29
C VAL A 195 6.26 -13.36 -5.77
N ALA A 196 6.10 -12.07 -6.09
CA ALA A 196 6.10 -11.60 -7.47
C ALA A 196 7.44 -11.88 -8.18
N ALA A 197 8.56 -11.61 -7.51
CA ALA A 197 9.90 -11.91 -8.03
C ALA A 197 10.08 -13.40 -8.32
N ASP A 198 9.55 -14.29 -7.46
CA ASP A 198 9.60 -15.74 -7.69
C ASP A 198 8.75 -16.17 -8.90
N VAL A 199 7.59 -15.55 -9.10
CA VAL A 199 6.77 -15.80 -10.29
C VAL A 199 7.48 -15.33 -11.56
N VAL A 200 8.03 -14.11 -11.54
CA VAL A 200 8.78 -13.55 -12.70
C VAL A 200 9.99 -14.39 -13.04
N ALA A 201 10.72 -14.84 -12.03
CA ALA A 201 11.87 -15.74 -12.18
C ALA A 201 11.47 -17.19 -12.48
N ARG A 202 10.17 -17.50 -12.54
CA ARG A 202 9.62 -18.84 -12.78
C ARG A 202 9.99 -19.88 -11.70
N ARG A 203 10.36 -19.42 -10.50
CA ARG A 203 10.56 -20.29 -9.33
C ARG A 203 9.26 -20.69 -8.67
N LEU A 204 8.21 -19.88 -8.86
CA LEU A 204 6.86 -20.17 -8.39
C LEU A 204 5.88 -20.20 -9.57
N ARG A 205 5.05 -21.23 -9.61
CA ARG A 205 3.98 -21.38 -10.59
C ARG A 205 2.65 -21.60 -9.88
N PHE A 206 1.61 -20.97 -10.39
CA PHE A 206 0.25 -21.16 -9.91
C PHE A 206 -0.46 -22.18 -10.79
N SER A 207 -1.22 -23.07 -10.16
CA SER A 207 -2.06 -24.04 -10.84
C SER A 207 -3.53 -23.65 -10.74
N PRO A 208 -4.34 -23.82 -11.82
CA PRO A 208 -5.78 -23.52 -11.78
C PRO A 208 -6.53 -24.33 -10.72
N ASP A 209 -6.04 -25.53 -10.39
CA ASP A 209 -6.70 -26.48 -9.50
C ASP A 209 -6.12 -26.47 -8.06
N ALA A 210 -5.11 -25.65 -7.77
CA ALA A 210 -4.51 -25.57 -6.45
C ALA A 210 -5.34 -24.65 -5.54
N GLU A 211 -5.57 -25.08 -4.30
CA GLU A 211 -6.07 -24.18 -3.26
C GLU A 211 -5.04 -23.09 -2.95
N PRO A 212 -5.48 -21.89 -2.53
CA PRO A 212 -4.58 -20.81 -2.16
C PRO A 212 -3.51 -21.28 -1.14
N GLY A 213 -2.23 -21.20 -1.50
CA GLY A 213 -1.11 -21.63 -0.67
C GLY A 213 -0.55 -23.02 -0.96
N GLN A 214 -1.04 -23.77 -1.96
CA GLN A 214 -0.53 -25.09 -2.34
C GLN A 214 0.22 -25.09 -3.70
N ASP A 215 0.58 -23.90 -4.19
CA ASP A 215 1.31 -23.78 -5.46
C ASP A 215 2.72 -24.36 -5.36
N GLU A 216 3.21 -24.97 -6.44
CA GLU A 216 4.48 -25.70 -6.48
C GLU A 216 5.67 -24.74 -6.56
N GLU A 217 6.55 -24.75 -5.56
CA GLU A 217 7.89 -24.19 -5.65
C GLU A 217 8.79 -25.20 -6.40
N GLU A 218 9.24 -24.87 -7.61
CA GLU A 218 10.28 -25.65 -8.29
C GLU A 218 11.61 -25.51 -7.53
N THR A 219 12.09 -26.64 -7.01
CA THR A 219 13.41 -26.80 -6.33
C THR A 219 14.54 -26.69 -7.32
#